data_e2335123ca1cc6b9e12c80f62e07c4de
#
_entry.id   e2335123ca1cc6b9e12c80f62e07c4de
#
_cell.length_a   1.000
_cell.length_b   1.000
_cell.length_c   1.000
_cell.angle_alpha   90.00
_cell.angle_beta   90.00
_cell.angle_gamma   90.00
#
_symmetry.space_group_name_H-M   'P 1'
#
loop_
_entity.id
_entity.type
_entity.pdbx_description
1 polymer ?
#
loop_
_entity_poly.entity_id
_entity_poly.type
_entity_poly.pdbx_seq_one_letter_code
_entity_poly.pdbx_strand_id
1 'polypeptide(L)'
;METSVRPREGLLERLRHGPVICAEGYLFELERRGYLQAGSFVPEVVLEHPEVVRQLHVEFLRAGSDVVEALTYYAHREKLKIIDKEDLLEPLYRQALEIAQGVALENGALFAGDVSNTNVFVDGDDESERAVRMMFEEQVGWAAEAGVDYVVAETFSLAKEALIALDLIKQAALPAVVTLAIPNEGRTEEGWTPGEACRRLEAAGADVVGLNCFRGPQTMLPLLREVRSAVSGYVAGLPVPYRTTEAKPTFFALTDPSSPHVPNGRAFPDALDGLACTRYEIADFGREAYELGVMYLGVCCGAGPQHIRSLAEILGRRPAASRYSPDLSKHAFLGTDARVRREYQEFGERLIEARRPQEGKV
;
A
#
# COMPACT_ATOMS: atom_id res chain seq x y z
N MET A 1 -23.80 -8.55 -34.06
CA MET A 1 -22.87 -7.46 -33.76
C MET A 1 -21.82 -8.02 -32.81
N GLU A 2 -20.67 -8.42 -33.32
CA GLU A 2 -19.53 -8.79 -32.50
C GLU A 2 -19.02 -7.51 -31.82
N THR A 3 -19.26 -7.38 -30.54
CA THR A 3 -18.59 -6.39 -29.72
C THR A 3 -17.12 -6.76 -29.69
N SER A 4 -16.29 -6.10 -30.51
CA SER A 4 -14.83 -6.22 -30.39
C SER A 4 -14.46 -5.70 -28.99
N VAL A 5 -14.30 -6.60 -28.05
CA VAL A 5 -13.68 -6.29 -26.76
C VAL A 5 -12.26 -5.86 -27.09
N ARG A 6 -11.96 -4.56 -26.94
CA ARG A 6 -10.55 -4.12 -27.03
C ARG A 6 -9.76 -4.90 -25.98
N PRO A 7 -8.59 -5.44 -26.34
CA PRO A 7 -7.74 -6.08 -25.35
C PRO A 7 -7.49 -5.08 -24.21
N ARG A 8 -7.60 -5.55 -22.97
CA ARG A 8 -7.37 -4.72 -21.79
C ARG A 8 -5.89 -4.31 -21.75
N GLU A 9 -5.62 -3.02 -21.62
CA GLU A 9 -4.26 -2.49 -21.51
C GLU A 9 -3.57 -3.08 -20.26
N GLY A 10 -2.41 -3.67 -20.47
CA GLY A 10 -1.57 -4.19 -19.38
C GLY A 10 -0.85 -3.08 -18.61
N LEU A 11 -0.14 -3.46 -17.54
CA LEU A 11 0.58 -2.53 -16.66
C LEU A 11 1.51 -1.57 -17.44
N LEU A 12 2.39 -2.11 -18.26
CA LEU A 12 3.40 -1.31 -18.97
C LEU A 12 2.77 -0.37 -20.00
N GLU A 13 1.66 -0.75 -20.60
CA GLU A 13 0.92 0.11 -21.52
C GLU A 13 0.30 1.29 -20.77
N ARG A 14 -0.35 1.04 -19.62
CA ARG A 14 -0.90 2.12 -18.76
C ARG A 14 0.17 3.07 -18.27
N LEU A 15 1.34 2.56 -17.85
CA LEU A 15 2.47 3.39 -17.38
C LEU A 15 3.04 4.31 -18.47
N ARG A 16 2.92 3.93 -19.76
CA ARG A 16 3.29 4.84 -20.89
C ARG A 16 2.32 6.00 -21.04
N HIS A 17 1.08 5.85 -20.61
CA HIS A 17 0.03 6.87 -20.71
C HIS A 17 -0.09 7.75 -19.46
N GLY A 18 0.45 7.32 -18.32
CA GLY A 18 0.41 8.09 -17.08
C GLY A 18 0.70 7.24 -15.83
N PRO A 19 0.61 7.84 -14.65
CA PRO A 19 0.85 7.12 -13.41
C PRO A 19 -0.23 6.07 -13.17
N VAL A 20 0.16 4.91 -12.63
CA VAL A 20 -0.74 3.86 -12.13
C VAL A 20 -0.85 4.00 -10.62
N ILE A 21 -2.08 3.94 -10.09
CA ILE A 21 -2.36 3.98 -8.65
C ILE A 21 -2.73 2.58 -8.16
N CYS A 22 -2.00 2.10 -7.15
CA CYS A 22 -2.28 0.85 -6.44
C CYS A 22 -2.57 1.12 -4.96
N ALA A 23 -3.57 0.45 -4.41
CA ALA A 23 -3.87 0.48 -2.98
C ALA A 23 -3.41 -0.84 -2.35
N GLU A 24 -2.54 -0.75 -1.34
CA GLU A 24 -2.00 -1.92 -0.59
C GLU A 24 -2.48 -1.92 0.88
N GLY A 25 -3.48 -1.11 1.22
CA GLY A 25 -3.90 -0.87 2.61
C GLY A 25 -4.81 -1.92 3.24
N TYR A 26 -4.94 -3.11 2.67
CA TYR A 26 -5.99 -4.08 3.01
C TYR A 26 -5.92 -4.58 4.46
N LEU A 27 -4.76 -5.06 4.92
CA LEU A 27 -4.63 -5.75 6.21
C LEU A 27 -5.07 -4.86 7.39
N PHE A 28 -4.53 -3.65 7.48
CA PHE A 28 -4.86 -2.73 8.57
C PHE A 28 -6.30 -2.21 8.48
N GLU A 29 -6.83 -2.04 7.28
CA GLU A 29 -8.23 -1.63 7.11
C GLU A 29 -9.20 -2.75 7.55
N LEU A 30 -8.87 -4.01 7.27
CA LEU A 30 -9.63 -5.17 7.71
C LEU A 30 -9.47 -5.44 9.21
N GLU A 31 -8.29 -5.20 9.74
CA GLU A 31 -8.04 -5.27 11.19
C GLU A 31 -8.90 -4.25 11.94
N ARG A 32 -8.88 -2.96 11.53
CA ARG A 32 -9.71 -1.90 12.13
C ARG A 32 -11.21 -2.15 12.06
N ARG A 33 -11.65 -2.90 11.05
CA ARG A 33 -13.04 -3.32 10.89
C ARG A 33 -13.37 -4.58 11.68
N GLY A 34 -12.41 -5.22 12.34
CA GLY A 34 -12.58 -6.41 13.18
C GLY A 34 -12.68 -7.72 12.39
N TYR A 35 -12.09 -7.78 11.19
CA TYR A 35 -12.08 -8.96 10.32
C TYR A 35 -10.70 -9.63 10.21
N LEU A 36 -9.69 -9.07 10.85
CA LEU A 36 -8.34 -9.60 10.81
C LEU A 36 -7.65 -9.34 12.15
N GLN A 37 -6.87 -10.29 12.64
CA GLN A 37 -6.18 -10.17 13.91
C GLN A 37 -4.81 -9.50 13.76
N ALA A 38 -4.61 -8.37 14.46
CA ALA A 38 -3.29 -7.79 14.63
C ALA A 38 -2.32 -8.78 15.29
N GLY A 39 -1.07 -8.80 14.83
CA GLY A 39 -0.04 -9.71 15.31
C GLY A 39 0.33 -10.76 14.27
N SER A 40 -0.49 -11.77 14.04
CA SER A 40 -0.26 -12.76 12.98
C SER A 40 -0.42 -12.16 11.59
N PHE A 41 -1.41 -11.27 11.41
CA PHE A 41 -1.77 -10.64 10.14
C PHE A 41 -1.98 -11.64 8.98
N VAL A 42 -2.37 -12.88 9.29
CA VAL A 42 -2.73 -13.87 8.28
C VAL A 42 -4.08 -13.50 7.68
N PRO A 43 -4.25 -13.47 6.36
CA PRO A 43 -5.48 -13.00 5.72
C PRO A 43 -6.60 -14.07 5.67
N GLU A 44 -6.92 -14.71 6.80
CA GLU A 44 -8.00 -15.72 6.92
C GLU A 44 -9.38 -15.17 6.51
N VAL A 45 -9.55 -13.85 6.62
CA VAL A 45 -10.75 -13.12 6.17
C VAL A 45 -11.12 -13.41 4.71
N VAL A 46 -10.16 -13.78 3.88
CA VAL A 46 -10.39 -14.17 2.48
C VAL A 46 -11.31 -15.39 2.38
N LEU A 47 -11.19 -16.33 3.32
CA LEU A 47 -12.04 -17.53 3.39
C LEU A 47 -13.27 -17.31 4.25
N GLU A 48 -13.13 -16.58 5.36
CA GLU A 48 -14.17 -16.41 6.36
C GLU A 48 -15.21 -15.33 5.95
N HIS A 49 -14.75 -14.26 5.29
CA HIS A 49 -15.58 -13.11 4.90
C HIS A 49 -15.18 -12.58 3.50
N PRO A 50 -15.29 -13.38 2.44
CA PRO A 50 -14.90 -13.00 1.09
C PRO A 50 -15.64 -11.76 0.56
N GLU A 51 -16.89 -11.55 1.01
CA GLU A 51 -17.70 -10.38 0.66
C GLU A 51 -17.11 -9.07 1.18
N VAL A 52 -16.45 -9.10 2.35
CA VAL A 52 -15.81 -7.91 2.93
C VAL A 52 -14.53 -7.55 2.17
N VAL A 53 -13.75 -8.56 1.78
CA VAL A 53 -12.53 -8.36 0.93
C VAL A 53 -12.95 -7.79 -0.42
N ARG A 54 -13.97 -8.39 -1.06
CA ARG A 54 -14.51 -7.89 -2.32
C ARG A 54 -14.97 -6.43 -2.21
N GLN A 55 -15.71 -6.10 -1.15
CA GLN A 55 -16.20 -4.75 -0.91
C GLN A 55 -15.06 -3.75 -0.77
N LEU A 56 -13.99 -4.09 -0.08
CA LEU A 56 -12.83 -3.23 0.11
C LEU A 56 -12.10 -2.96 -1.21
N HIS A 57 -11.94 -3.97 -2.07
CA HIS A 57 -11.41 -3.79 -3.43
C HIS A 57 -12.24 -2.77 -4.22
N VAL A 58 -13.57 -2.91 -4.19
CA VAL A 58 -14.50 -1.97 -4.87
C VAL A 58 -14.37 -0.54 -4.30
N GLU A 59 -14.21 -0.39 -2.99
CA GLU A 59 -14.03 0.92 -2.34
C GLU A 59 -12.75 1.60 -2.80
N PHE A 60 -11.64 0.88 -2.91
CA PHE A 60 -10.38 1.41 -3.42
C PHE A 60 -10.46 1.79 -4.91
N LEU A 61 -11.10 0.98 -5.76
CA LEU A 61 -11.34 1.33 -7.16
C LEU A 61 -12.20 2.59 -7.29
N ARG A 62 -13.26 2.70 -6.50
CA ARG A 62 -14.09 3.91 -6.46
C ARG A 62 -13.32 5.15 -6.03
N ALA A 63 -12.30 4.96 -5.20
CA ALA A 63 -11.39 6.02 -4.74
C ALA A 63 -10.34 6.39 -5.78
N GLY A 64 -10.11 5.57 -6.80
CA GLY A 64 -9.20 5.87 -7.90
C GLY A 64 -7.99 4.96 -8.05
N SER A 65 -7.98 3.80 -7.39
CA SER A 65 -7.03 2.74 -7.69
C SER A 65 -7.24 2.26 -9.13
N ASP A 66 -6.16 1.98 -9.85
CA ASP A 66 -6.18 1.36 -11.18
C ASP A 66 -6.05 -0.17 -11.08
N VAL A 67 -5.68 -0.66 -9.89
CA VAL A 67 -5.28 -2.02 -9.64
C VAL A 67 -6.17 -2.65 -8.58
N VAL A 68 -6.49 -3.91 -8.78
CA VAL A 68 -6.96 -4.83 -7.73
C VAL A 68 -5.84 -5.83 -7.50
N GLU A 69 -5.20 -5.72 -6.37
CA GLU A 69 -4.15 -6.63 -5.92
C GLU A 69 -4.76 -7.72 -5.05
N ALA A 70 -4.44 -8.97 -5.30
CA ALA A 70 -4.95 -10.08 -4.51
C ALA A 70 -4.47 -9.97 -3.05
N LEU A 71 -5.35 -10.15 -2.09
CA LEU A 71 -5.01 -10.11 -0.67
C LEU A 71 -4.29 -11.39 -0.26
N THR A 72 -3.02 -11.52 -0.68
CA THR A 72 -2.16 -12.67 -0.39
C THR A 72 -0.93 -12.31 0.44
N TYR A 73 -0.79 -11.05 0.86
CA TYR A 73 0.27 -10.64 1.78
C TYR A 73 0.29 -11.52 3.03
N TYR A 74 1.43 -12.11 3.34
CA TYR A 74 1.60 -13.11 4.40
C TYR A 74 0.81 -14.42 4.23
N ALA A 75 0.21 -14.67 3.09
CA ALA A 75 -0.32 -15.99 2.76
C ALA A 75 0.81 -16.92 2.32
N HIS A 76 1.65 -17.35 3.26
CA HIS A 76 2.71 -18.31 3.03
C HIS A 76 2.89 -19.28 4.21
N ARG A 77 3.53 -20.43 3.97
CA ARG A 77 3.59 -21.55 4.91
C ARG A 77 4.05 -21.14 6.30
N GLU A 78 5.12 -20.34 6.40
CA GLU A 78 5.69 -19.95 7.69
C GLU A 78 4.77 -19.03 8.50
N LYS A 79 3.94 -18.22 7.85
CA LYS A 79 2.93 -17.42 8.56
C LYS A 79 1.72 -18.23 9.00
N LEU A 80 1.21 -19.11 8.14
CA LEU A 80 0.09 -19.97 8.52
C LEU A 80 0.47 -20.95 9.63
N LYS A 81 1.72 -21.40 9.67
CA LYS A 81 2.28 -22.24 10.75
C LYS A 81 2.18 -21.58 12.12
N ILE A 82 2.30 -20.25 12.23
CA ILE A 82 2.16 -19.52 13.50
C ILE A 82 0.76 -19.73 14.13
N ILE A 83 -0.23 -20.00 13.30
CA ILE A 83 -1.63 -20.21 13.71
C ILE A 83 -2.11 -21.64 13.47
N ASP A 84 -1.19 -22.59 13.21
CA ASP A 84 -1.48 -24.02 12.98
C ASP A 84 -2.47 -24.27 11.81
N LYS A 85 -2.35 -23.51 10.69
CA LYS A 85 -3.29 -23.56 9.55
C LYS A 85 -2.59 -23.64 8.17
N GLU A 86 -1.46 -24.34 8.07
CA GLU A 86 -0.70 -24.46 6.81
C GLU A 86 -1.51 -25.11 5.68
N ASP A 87 -2.47 -25.97 6.02
CA ASP A 87 -3.38 -26.63 5.08
C ASP A 87 -4.35 -25.65 4.39
N LEU A 88 -4.54 -24.47 4.93
CA LEU A 88 -5.35 -23.41 4.30
C LEU A 88 -4.60 -22.58 3.26
N LEU A 89 -3.30 -22.77 3.05
CA LEU A 89 -2.50 -21.92 2.17
C LEU A 89 -3.07 -21.86 0.74
N GLU A 90 -3.18 -22.98 0.06
CA GLU A 90 -3.67 -23.02 -1.32
C GLU A 90 -5.14 -22.56 -1.44
N PRO A 91 -6.10 -23.02 -0.61
CA PRO A 91 -7.47 -22.50 -0.64
C PRO A 91 -7.54 -20.99 -0.45
N LEU A 92 -6.79 -20.43 0.50
CA LEU A 92 -6.75 -18.99 0.79
C LEU A 92 -6.19 -18.20 -0.39
N TYR A 93 -5.06 -18.66 -0.93
CA TYR A 93 -4.39 -17.98 -2.04
C TYR A 93 -5.27 -17.96 -3.30
N ARG A 94 -5.85 -19.10 -3.66
CA ARG A 94 -6.77 -19.22 -4.80
C ARG A 94 -8.04 -18.39 -4.63
N GLN A 95 -8.62 -18.37 -3.44
CA GLN A 95 -9.81 -17.56 -3.16
C GLN A 95 -9.50 -16.04 -3.25
N ALA A 96 -8.33 -15.61 -2.75
CA ALA A 96 -7.90 -14.21 -2.88
C ALA A 96 -7.77 -13.79 -4.35
N LEU A 97 -7.14 -14.64 -5.17
CA LEU A 97 -7.01 -14.42 -6.62
C LEU A 97 -8.38 -14.37 -7.31
N GLU A 98 -9.31 -15.27 -6.98
CA GLU A 98 -10.66 -15.30 -7.55
C GLU A 98 -11.44 -14.02 -7.24
N ILE A 99 -11.41 -13.57 -5.98
CA ILE A 99 -12.07 -12.32 -5.57
C ILE A 99 -11.50 -11.12 -6.34
N ALA A 100 -10.16 -11.01 -6.38
CA ALA A 100 -9.48 -9.90 -7.05
C ALA A 100 -9.75 -9.90 -8.56
N GLN A 101 -9.67 -11.06 -9.22
CA GLN A 101 -9.97 -11.22 -10.64
C GLN A 101 -11.41 -10.78 -10.97
N GLY A 102 -12.39 -11.26 -10.18
CA GLY A 102 -13.79 -10.89 -10.39
C GLY A 102 -14.02 -9.39 -10.33
N VAL A 103 -13.47 -8.73 -9.29
CA VAL A 103 -13.59 -7.27 -9.14
C VAL A 103 -12.85 -6.52 -10.25
N ALA A 104 -11.65 -6.96 -10.63
CA ALA A 104 -10.87 -6.33 -11.69
C ALA A 104 -11.58 -6.40 -13.06
N LEU A 105 -12.13 -7.57 -13.40
CA LEU A 105 -12.87 -7.77 -14.65
C LEU A 105 -14.14 -6.91 -14.73
N GLU A 106 -14.92 -6.85 -13.65
CA GLU A 106 -16.16 -6.06 -13.57
C GLU A 106 -15.90 -4.55 -13.74
N ASN A 107 -14.74 -4.07 -13.35
CA ASN A 107 -14.40 -2.65 -13.31
C ASN A 107 -13.36 -2.20 -14.36
N GLY A 108 -12.85 -3.12 -15.18
CA GLY A 108 -11.78 -2.82 -16.15
C GLY A 108 -10.44 -2.42 -15.51
N ALA A 109 -10.22 -2.86 -14.26
CA ALA A 109 -8.99 -2.60 -13.51
C ALA A 109 -7.90 -3.62 -13.86
N LEU A 110 -6.65 -3.32 -13.55
CA LEU A 110 -5.55 -4.29 -13.58
C LEU A 110 -5.75 -5.32 -12.46
N PHE A 111 -5.43 -6.58 -12.75
CA PHE A 111 -5.44 -7.67 -11.79
C PHE A 111 -4.00 -8.06 -11.45
N ALA A 112 -3.57 -7.80 -10.22
CA ALA A 112 -2.23 -8.14 -9.75
C ALA A 112 -2.26 -9.33 -8.79
N GLY A 113 -1.30 -10.24 -8.97
CA GLY A 113 -0.91 -11.18 -7.92
C GLY A 113 0.05 -10.49 -6.96
N ASP A 114 0.14 -10.98 -5.73
CA ASP A 114 1.06 -10.48 -4.72
C ASP A 114 1.88 -11.60 -4.10
N VAL A 115 3.17 -11.36 -3.91
CA VAL A 115 4.10 -12.15 -3.10
C VAL A 115 4.89 -11.21 -2.19
N SER A 116 5.11 -11.61 -0.94
CA SER A 116 5.77 -10.78 0.05
C SER A 116 6.96 -11.49 0.71
N ASN A 117 7.75 -10.75 1.47
CA ASN A 117 8.86 -11.31 2.24
C ASN A 117 8.43 -12.50 3.11
N THR A 118 9.25 -13.55 3.14
CA THR A 118 8.92 -14.80 3.84
C THR A 118 9.25 -14.80 5.33
N ASN A 119 10.13 -13.91 5.76
CA ASN A 119 10.72 -13.84 7.11
C ASN A 119 11.60 -15.05 7.50
N VAL A 120 12.00 -15.88 6.55
CA VAL A 120 12.89 -17.05 6.79
C VAL A 120 14.16 -17.02 5.95
N PHE A 121 14.25 -16.11 4.98
CA PHE A 121 15.46 -15.95 4.19
C PHE A 121 16.63 -15.48 5.07
N VAL A 122 17.77 -16.18 4.94
CA VAL A 122 19.04 -15.84 5.57
C VAL A 122 20.10 -15.72 4.49
N ASP A 123 20.71 -14.55 4.38
CA ASP A 123 21.73 -14.30 3.36
C ASP A 123 22.94 -15.23 3.54
N GLY A 124 23.27 -15.96 2.48
CA GLY A 124 24.38 -16.92 2.46
C GLY A 124 24.02 -18.30 3.05
N ASP A 125 22.75 -18.58 3.33
CA ASP A 125 22.28 -19.91 3.73
C ASP A 125 21.49 -20.57 2.58
N ASP A 126 22.10 -21.56 1.93
CA ASP A 126 21.51 -22.29 0.80
C ASP A 126 20.23 -23.06 1.17
N GLU A 127 20.01 -23.43 2.43
CA GLU A 127 18.81 -24.14 2.86
C GLU A 127 17.63 -23.15 2.93
N SER A 128 17.84 -21.98 3.52
CA SER A 128 16.82 -20.94 3.55
C SER A 128 16.48 -20.42 2.14
N GLU A 129 17.47 -20.28 1.26
CA GLU A 129 17.24 -19.88 -0.14
C GLU A 129 16.37 -20.90 -0.88
N ARG A 130 16.62 -22.20 -0.72
CA ARG A 130 15.78 -23.25 -1.29
C ARG A 130 14.36 -23.22 -0.75
N ALA A 131 14.20 -23.03 0.56
CA ALA A 131 12.88 -22.95 1.18
C ALA A 131 12.08 -21.75 0.67
N VAL A 132 12.70 -20.59 0.57
CA VAL A 132 12.09 -19.37 0.02
C VAL A 132 11.70 -19.54 -1.44
N ARG A 133 12.60 -20.12 -2.25
CA ARG A 133 12.33 -20.40 -3.67
C ARG A 133 11.10 -21.30 -3.85
N MET A 134 10.98 -22.36 -3.08
CA MET A 134 9.81 -23.27 -3.11
C MET A 134 8.51 -22.53 -2.76
N MET A 135 8.53 -21.64 -1.75
CA MET A 135 7.34 -20.85 -1.39
C MET A 135 6.93 -19.93 -2.53
N PHE A 136 7.87 -19.22 -3.15
CA PHE A 136 7.55 -18.33 -4.28
C PHE A 136 7.14 -19.09 -5.54
N GLU A 137 7.70 -20.28 -5.79
CA GLU A 137 7.26 -21.15 -6.90
C GLU A 137 5.78 -21.50 -6.79
N GLU A 138 5.29 -21.87 -5.59
CA GLU A 138 3.88 -22.14 -5.36
C GLU A 138 3.02 -20.89 -5.63
N GLN A 139 3.37 -19.77 -5.03
CA GLN A 139 2.59 -18.51 -5.09
C GLN A 139 2.55 -17.92 -6.49
N VAL A 140 3.69 -17.82 -7.16
CA VAL A 140 3.79 -17.35 -8.56
C VAL A 140 3.08 -18.30 -9.51
N GLY A 141 3.18 -19.61 -9.27
CA GLY A 141 2.46 -20.62 -10.04
C GLY A 141 0.95 -20.40 -9.98
N TRP A 142 0.36 -20.26 -8.81
CA TRP A 142 -1.08 -19.99 -8.66
C TRP A 142 -1.50 -18.64 -9.27
N ALA A 143 -0.67 -17.61 -9.13
CA ALA A 143 -0.94 -16.31 -9.74
C ALA A 143 -0.95 -16.40 -11.29
N ALA A 144 0.02 -17.14 -11.88
CA ALA A 144 0.08 -17.37 -13.31
C ALA A 144 -1.12 -18.18 -13.82
N GLU A 145 -1.51 -19.25 -13.10
CA GLU A 145 -2.71 -20.03 -13.40
C GLU A 145 -4.00 -19.19 -13.37
N ALA A 146 -4.11 -18.25 -12.44
CA ALA A 146 -5.23 -17.32 -12.35
C ALA A 146 -5.25 -16.26 -13.45
N GLY A 147 -4.16 -16.11 -14.22
CA GLY A 147 -4.07 -15.15 -15.31
C GLY A 147 -3.96 -13.70 -14.84
N VAL A 148 -3.12 -13.42 -13.85
CA VAL A 148 -2.81 -12.07 -13.41
C VAL A 148 -2.17 -11.25 -14.55
N ASP A 149 -2.39 -9.95 -14.57
CA ASP A 149 -1.75 -9.05 -15.53
C ASP A 149 -0.26 -8.85 -15.22
N TYR A 150 0.12 -8.97 -13.93
CA TYR A 150 1.48 -8.88 -13.41
C TYR A 150 1.52 -9.33 -11.94
N VAL A 151 2.72 -9.44 -11.38
CA VAL A 151 2.92 -9.75 -9.95
C VAL A 151 3.60 -8.58 -9.26
N VAL A 152 3.09 -8.22 -8.09
CA VAL A 152 3.76 -7.36 -7.11
C VAL A 152 4.57 -8.26 -6.18
N ALA A 153 5.86 -8.00 -6.07
CA ALA A 153 6.76 -8.61 -5.09
C ALA A 153 7.14 -7.51 -4.10
N GLU A 154 6.50 -7.51 -2.92
CA GLU A 154 6.48 -6.34 -2.05
C GLU A 154 7.11 -6.55 -0.67
N THR A 155 7.50 -5.43 -0.07
CA THR A 155 7.87 -5.30 1.37
C THR A 155 9.11 -6.12 1.73
N PHE A 156 10.07 -6.24 0.82
CA PHE A 156 11.34 -6.91 1.09
C PHE A 156 12.33 -5.97 1.80
N SER A 157 12.82 -6.36 2.98
CA SER A 157 13.95 -5.70 3.63
C SER A 157 15.31 -6.21 3.15
N LEU A 158 15.31 -7.40 2.53
CA LEU A 158 16.45 -8.06 1.89
C LEU A 158 16.24 -8.08 0.37
N ALA A 159 17.01 -7.32 -0.38
CA ALA A 159 16.88 -7.26 -1.83
C ALA A 159 17.30 -8.57 -2.51
N LYS A 160 18.13 -9.40 -1.85
CA LYS A 160 18.49 -10.73 -2.34
C LYS A 160 17.28 -11.69 -2.31
N GLU A 161 16.42 -11.60 -1.30
CA GLU A 161 15.16 -12.35 -1.26
C GLU A 161 14.23 -11.89 -2.39
N ALA A 162 14.11 -10.58 -2.61
CA ALA A 162 13.35 -10.01 -3.71
C ALA A 162 13.83 -10.46 -5.09
N LEU A 163 15.15 -10.68 -5.27
CA LEU A 163 15.73 -11.23 -6.50
C LEU A 163 15.28 -12.67 -6.76
N ILE A 164 15.07 -13.48 -5.72
CA ILE A 164 14.55 -14.85 -5.87
C ILE A 164 13.09 -14.80 -6.37
N ALA A 165 12.25 -13.96 -5.77
CA ALA A 165 10.88 -13.75 -6.21
C ALA A 165 10.84 -13.26 -7.66
N LEU A 166 11.64 -12.26 -8.00
CA LEU A 166 11.75 -11.70 -9.35
C LEU A 166 12.14 -12.76 -10.38
N ASP A 167 13.15 -13.58 -10.10
CA ASP A 167 13.59 -14.66 -11.00
C ASP A 167 12.41 -15.59 -11.37
N LEU A 168 11.62 -16.01 -10.38
CA LEU A 168 10.45 -16.87 -10.58
C LEU A 168 9.32 -16.19 -11.34
N ILE A 169 9.04 -14.92 -11.06
CA ILE A 169 8.04 -14.14 -11.81
C ILE A 169 8.45 -14.04 -13.28
N LYS A 170 9.74 -13.79 -13.56
CA LYS A 170 10.24 -13.70 -14.94
C LYS A 170 10.25 -15.07 -15.63
N GLN A 171 10.49 -16.17 -14.92
CA GLN A 171 10.33 -17.52 -15.45
C GLN A 171 8.88 -17.84 -15.83
N ALA A 172 7.91 -17.30 -15.09
CA ALA A 172 6.48 -17.37 -15.42
C ALA A 172 6.07 -16.42 -16.57
N ALA A 173 7.02 -15.70 -17.18
CA ALA A 173 6.80 -14.71 -18.24
C ALA A 173 5.82 -13.57 -17.87
N LEU A 174 5.72 -13.23 -16.59
CA LEU A 174 4.89 -12.14 -16.08
C LEU A 174 5.69 -10.84 -15.92
N PRO A 175 5.05 -9.68 -16.09
CA PRO A 175 5.62 -8.41 -15.65
C PRO A 175 5.75 -8.40 -14.12
N ALA A 176 6.80 -7.71 -13.61
CA ALA A 176 7.13 -7.67 -12.20
C ALA A 176 7.23 -6.23 -11.69
N VAL A 177 6.48 -5.91 -10.64
CA VAL A 177 6.69 -4.74 -9.77
C VAL A 177 7.41 -5.25 -8.53
N VAL A 178 8.60 -4.71 -8.24
CA VAL A 178 9.38 -5.15 -7.07
C VAL A 178 9.65 -3.98 -6.16
N THR A 179 9.19 -4.05 -4.90
CA THR A 179 9.30 -2.98 -3.92
C THR A 179 10.01 -3.41 -2.64
N LEU A 180 10.85 -2.51 -2.14
CA LEU A 180 11.64 -2.72 -0.96
C LEU A 180 11.10 -1.89 0.21
N ALA A 181 11.10 -2.49 1.39
CA ALA A 181 10.78 -1.83 2.65
C ALA A 181 12.07 -1.53 3.40
N ILE A 182 12.46 -0.26 3.43
CA ILE A 182 13.78 0.15 3.94
C ILE A 182 13.73 0.40 5.44
N PRO A 183 14.52 -0.36 6.25
CA PRO A 183 14.62 -0.22 7.69
C PRO A 183 15.10 1.16 8.17
N ASN A 184 15.26 1.31 9.49
CA ASN A 184 15.64 2.59 10.14
C ASN A 184 16.97 3.14 9.62
N GLU A 185 17.92 2.27 9.33
CA GLU A 185 19.28 2.60 8.89
C GLU A 185 19.33 3.23 7.50
N GLY A 186 18.21 3.24 6.76
CA GLY A 186 18.12 3.79 5.41
C GLY A 186 18.79 2.90 4.35
N ARG A 187 19.01 1.63 4.66
CA ARG A 187 19.61 0.61 3.80
C ARG A 187 18.82 -0.69 3.91
N THR A 188 18.98 -1.57 2.93
CA THR A 188 18.51 -2.96 3.04
C THR A 188 19.30 -3.69 4.14
N GLU A 189 18.80 -4.81 4.63
CA GLU A 189 19.45 -5.56 5.70
C GLU A 189 20.82 -6.09 5.30
N GLU A 190 21.05 -6.39 4.02
CA GLU A 190 22.38 -6.72 3.49
C GLU A 190 23.29 -5.49 3.27
N GLY A 191 22.81 -4.28 3.60
CA GLY A 191 23.59 -3.05 3.62
C GLY A 191 23.63 -2.25 2.31
N TRP A 192 22.84 -2.62 1.27
CA TRP A 192 22.77 -1.85 0.04
C TRP A 192 21.94 -0.57 0.22
N THR A 193 22.32 0.49 -0.47
CA THR A 193 21.47 1.68 -0.54
C THR A 193 20.21 1.39 -1.36
N PRO A 194 19.10 2.12 -1.14
CA PRO A 194 17.89 1.94 -1.94
C PRO A 194 18.14 2.05 -3.44
N GLY A 195 18.95 3.00 -3.85
CA GLY A 195 19.35 3.17 -5.26
C GLY A 195 20.14 1.99 -5.80
N GLU A 196 21.09 1.47 -5.03
CA GLU A 196 21.86 0.28 -5.43
C GLU A 196 20.98 -0.95 -5.56
N ALA A 197 20.13 -1.20 -4.56
CA ALA A 197 19.23 -2.34 -4.54
C ALA A 197 18.24 -2.31 -5.73
N CYS A 198 17.56 -1.18 -5.96
CA CYS A 198 16.64 -1.01 -7.09
C CYS A 198 17.35 -1.14 -8.45
N ARG A 199 18.58 -0.64 -8.59
CA ARG A 199 19.37 -0.81 -9.82
C ARG A 199 19.70 -2.28 -10.09
N ARG A 200 19.96 -3.08 -9.05
CA ARG A 200 20.19 -4.54 -9.20
C ARG A 200 18.91 -5.27 -9.61
N LEU A 201 17.76 -4.91 -9.03
CA LEU A 201 16.46 -5.44 -9.41
C LEU A 201 16.09 -5.06 -10.86
N GLU A 202 16.31 -3.81 -11.27
CA GLU A 202 16.12 -3.38 -12.65
C GLU A 202 17.01 -4.19 -13.61
N ALA A 203 18.29 -4.36 -13.29
CA ALA A 203 19.23 -5.14 -14.09
C ALA A 203 18.86 -6.63 -14.18
N ALA A 204 18.17 -7.16 -13.17
CA ALA A 204 17.63 -8.53 -13.16
C ALA A 204 16.30 -8.67 -13.92
N GLY A 205 15.74 -7.57 -14.46
CA GLY A 205 14.58 -7.59 -15.34
C GLY A 205 13.25 -7.20 -14.67
N ALA A 206 13.26 -6.57 -13.49
CA ALA A 206 12.07 -5.98 -12.93
C ALA A 206 11.54 -4.84 -13.82
N ASP A 207 10.25 -4.83 -14.09
CA ASP A 207 9.61 -3.83 -14.96
C ASP A 207 9.35 -2.52 -14.23
N VAL A 208 9.12 -2.59 -12.93
CA VAL A 208 8.99 -1.46 -12.01
C VAL A 208 9.76 -1.80 -10.74
N VAL A 209 10.57 -0.86 -10.23
CA VAL A 209 11.30 -1.01 -8.98
C VAL A 209 11.02 0.15 -8.05
N GLY A 210 11.05 -0.05 -6.75
CA GLY A 210 10.83 1.07 -5.84
C GLY A 210 10.71 0.69 -4.38
N LEU A 211 9.96 1.51 -3.66
CA LEU A 211 9.83 1.41 -2.22
C LEU A 211 8.37 1.34 -1.79
N ASN A 212 8.08 0.47 -0.85
CA ASN A 212 6.77 0.45 -0.18
C ASN A 212 6.90 0.27 1.33
N CYS A 213 5.80 0.43 2.03
CA CYS A 213 5.67 0.18 3.47
C CYS A 213 6.74 0.85 4.35
N PHE A 214 6.88 0.46 5.59
CA PHE A 214 7.76 0.91 6.69
C PHE A 214 7.79 2.43 6.90
N ARG A 215 8.03 3.22 5.88
CA ARG A 215 8.28 4.67 5.94
C ARG A 215 7.05 5.46 5.50
N GLY A 216 6.78 6.53 6.24
CA GLY A 216 5.77 7.50 5.83
C GLY A 216 6.27 8.45 4.72
N PRO A 217 5.39 9.31 4.19
CA PRO A 217 5.71 10.23 3.10
C PRO A 217 7.02 10.98 3.26
N GLN A 218 7.21 11.61 4.41
CA GLN A 218 8.35 12.49 4.67
C GLN A 218 9.70 11.75 4.66
N THR A 219 9.75 10.51 5.15
CA THR A 219 10.98 9.73 5.24
C THR A 219 11.20 8.81 4.05
N MET A 220 10.19 8.59 3.21
CA MET A 220 10.32 7.85 1.95
C MET A 220 10.79 8.73 0.78
N LEU A 221 10.30 9.96 0.65
CA LEU A 221 10.65 10.85 -0.47
C LEU A 221 12.15 11.05 -0.70
N PRO A 222 13.00 11.25 0.33
CA PRO A 222 14.44 11.34 0.11
C PRO A 222 15.04 10.07 -0.51
N LEU A 223 14.55 8.89 -0.10
CA LEU A 223 15.01 7.61 -0.63
C LEU A 223 14.52 7.39 -2.07
N LEU A 224 13.30 7.84 -2.40
CA LEU A 224 12.78 7.79 -3.77
C LEU A 224 13.59 8.68 -4.72
N ARG A 225 14.14 9.82 -4.26
CA ARG A 225 15.08 10.64 -5.06
C ARG A 225 16.35 9.87 -5.39
N GLU A 226 16.89 9.13 -4.41
CA GLU A 226 18.04 8.27 -4.61
C GLU A 226 17.74 7.17 -5.62
N VAL A 227 16.63 6.44 -5.43
CA VAL A 227 16.18 5.40 -6.38
C VAL A 227 16.03 5.97 -7.78
N ARG A 228 15.31 7.10 -7.95
CA ARG A 228 15.09 7.70 -9.27
C ARG A 228 16.39 8.07 -9.96
N SER A 229 17.39 8.51 -9.22
CA SER A 229 18.71 8.85 -9.80
C SER A 229 19.54 7.62 -10.20
N ALA A 230 19.23 6.45 -9.66
CA ALA A 230 19.99 5.22 -9.84
C ALA A 230 19.45 4.29 -10.94
N VAL A 231 18.16 4.45 -11.33
CA VAL A 231 17.47 3.56 -12.28
C VAL A 231 16.96 4.34 -13.50
N SER A 232 16.73 3.64 -14.61
CA SER A 232 16.23 4.23 -15.86
C SER A 232 14.75 3.95 -16.12
N GLY A 233 14.24 2.86 -15.59
CA GLY A 233 12.86 2.38 -15.76
C GLY A 233 11.83 3.08 -14.87
N TYR A 234 10.69 2.44 -14.70
CA TYR A 234 9.61 2.95 -13.86
C TYR A 234 9.92 2.77 -12.37
N VAL A 235 9.56 3.78 -11.58
CA VAL A 235 9.75 3.79 -10.12
C VAL A 235 8.40 3.70 -9.42
N ALA A 236 8.35 2.89 -8.36
CA ALA A 236 7.22 2.74 -7.44
C ALA A 236 7.47 3.48 -6.13
N GLY A 237 6.40 4.08 -5.56
CA GLY A 237 6.44 4.72 -4.25
C GLY A 237 5.10 4.58 -3.52
N LEU A 238 5.06 3.77 -2.43
CA LEU A 238 3.85 3.46 -1.66
C LEU A 238 4.14 3.54 -0.14
N PRO A 239 4.18 4.76 0.43
CA PRO A 239 4.44 4.94 1.86
C PRO A 239 3.30 4.39 2.72
N VAL A 240 3.61 4.14 4.01
CA VAL A 240 2.56 4.02 5.02
C VAL A 240 1.99 5.41 5.33
N PRO A 241 0.68 5.56 5.60
CA PRO A 241 0.08 6.87 5.87
C PRO A 241 0.29 7.33 7.31
N TYR A 242 1.54 7.30 7.79
CA TYR A 242 1.88 7.73 9.15
C TYR A 242 2.99 8.77 9.14
N ARG A 243 2.96 9.68 10.13
CA ARG A 243 3.94 10.76 10.30
C ARG A 243 5.23 10.24 10.90
N THR A 244 6.09 9.69 10.05
CA THR A 244 7.45 9.30 10.41
C THR A 244 8.40 10.50 10.31
N THR A 245 9.50 10.47 11.08
CA THR A 245 10.52 11.54 11.14
C THR A 245 11.91 10.94 11.00
N GLU A 246 12.94 11.77 10.83
CA GLU A 246 14.33 11.28 10.81
C GLU A 246 14.71 10.51 12.07
N ALA A 247 14.19 10.93 13.24
CA ALA A 247 14.42 10.24 14.51
C ALA A 247 13.62 8.94 14.65
N LYS A 248 12.51 8.81 13.94
CA LYS A 248 11.62 7.64 13.90
C LYS A 248 11.21 7.37 12.46
N PRO A 249 12.13 6.84 11.64
CA PRO A 249 11.95 6.82 10.20
C PRO A 249 10.97 5.76 9.70
N THR A 250 10.60 4.80 10.53
CA THR A 250 9.62 3.75 10.21
C THR A 250 8.46 3.77 11.20
N PHE A 251 7.31 3.26 10.78
CA PHE A 251 6.11 3.20 11.63
C PHE A 251 6.27 2.24 12.83
N PHE A 252 7.20 1.27 12.76
CA PHE A 252 7.56 0.43 13.90
C PHE A 252 8.18 1.21 15.06
N ALA A 253 8.89 2.31 14.74
CA ALA A 253 9.55 3.15 15.72
C ALA A 253 8.63 4.22 16.34
N LEU A 254 7.41 4.37 15.83
CA LEU A 254 6.47 5.39 16.29
C LEU A 254 5.98 5.10 17.70
N THR A 255 5.87 6.15 18.50
CA THR A 255 5.37 6.10 19.87
C THR A 255 4.32 7.18 20.06
N ASP A 256 3.30 6.89 20.84
CA ASP A 256 2.33 7.87 21.32
C ASP A 256 2.41 7.99 22.85
N PRO A 257 3.20 8.94 23.37
CA PRO A 257 3.32 9.16 24.81
C PRO A 257 2.05 9.75 25.45
N SER A 258 1.11 10.25 24.65
CA SER A 258 -0.17 10.77 25.12
C SER A 258 -1.18 9.68 25.43
N SER A 259 -0.95 8.46 24.93
CA SER A 259 -1.81 7.31 25.17
C SER A 259 -1.27 6.40 26.28
N PRO A 260 -1.87 6.43 27.49
CA PRO A 260 -1.43 5.59 28.62
C PRO A 260 -1.74 4.09 28.41
N HIS A 261 -2.53 3.76 27.40
CA HIS A 261 -2.96 2.38 27.12
C HIS A 261 -2.03 1.63 26.19
N VAL A 262 -1.10 2.35 25.53
CA VAL A 262 -0.15 1.73 24.58
C VAL A 262 0.98 1.05 25.35
N PRO A 263 1.15 -0.28 25.26
CA PRO A 263 2.22 -0.98 25.96
C PRO A 263 3.60 -0.42 25.58
N ASN A 264 4.37 -0.01 26.59
CA ASN A 264 5.71 0.59 26.41
C ASN A 264 5.73 1.85 25.50
N GLY A 265 4.58 2.50 25.27
CA GLY A 265 4.47 3.66 24.39
C GLY A 265 4.64 3.35 22.89
N ARG A 266 4.74 2.08 22.50
CA ARG A 266 4.91 1.67 21.11
C ARG A 266 3.54 1.65 20.40
N ALA A 267 3.34 2.53 19.42
CA ALA A 267 2.06 2.66 18.73
C ALA A 267 1.79 1.51 17.71
N PHE A 268 2.83 0.88 17.19
CA PHE A 268 2.70 -0.26 16.27
C PHE A 268 2.36 -1.56 17.01
N PRO A 269 1.41 -2.38 16.52
CA PRO A 269 0.65 -2.20 15.27
C PRO A 269 -0.73 -1.55 15.47
N ASP A 270 -1.31 -1.52 16.65
CA ASP A 270 -2.75 -1.34 16.93
C ASP A 270 -3.13 0.03 17.53
N ALA A 271 -2.18 0.96 17.64
CA ALA A 271 -2.41 2.29 18.21
C ALA A 271 -1.84 3.43 17.33
N LEU A 272 -1.82 3.23 16.02
CA LEU A 272 -1.24 4.17 15.06
C LEU A 272 -2.18 5.31 14.65
N ASP A 273 -3.47 5.27 15.01
CA ASP A 273 -4.50 6.20 14.51
C ASP A 273 -4.20 7.67 14.80
N GLY A 274 -3.69 7.99 16.01
CA GLY A 274 -3.29 9.35 16.40
C GLY A 274 -2.10 9.90 15.59
N LEU A 275 -1.36 9.04 14.91
CA LEU A 275 -0.15 9.35 14.15
C LEU A 275 -0.39 9.32 12.64
N ALA A 276 -1.63 9.06 12.19
CA ALA A 276 -1.99 8.96 10.79
C ALA A 276 -1.84 10.31 10.07
N CYS A 277 -1.33 10.26 8.84
CA CYS A 277 -1.34 11.38 7.94
C CYS A 277 -2.76 11.75 7.53
N THR A 278 -3.00 13.03 7.36
CA THR A 278 -4.22 13.51 6.70
C THR A 278 -4.20 13.14 5.22
N ARG A 279 -5.37 13.12 4.60
CA ARG A 279 -5.49 12.97 3.14
C ARG A 279 -4.70 14.03 2.36
N TYR A 280 -4.50 15.20 2.93
CA TYR A 280 -3.75 16.28 2.29
C TYR A 280 -2.25 16.02 2.29
N GLU A 281 -1.69 15.46 3.38
CA GLU A 281 -0.29 15.05 3.42
C GLU A 281 0.00 13.93 2.40
N ILE A 282 -0.95 13.02 2.18
CA ILE A 282 -0.85 12.00 1.13
C ILE A 282 -0.96 12.61 -0.28
N ALA A 283 -1.82 13.62 -0.47
CA ALA A 283 -1.88 14.35 -1.73
C ALA A 283 -0.56 15.08 -2.04
N ASP A 284 0.03 15.74 -1.04
CA ASP A 284 1.33 16.41 -1.19
C ASP A 284 2.43 15.42 -1.55
N PHE A 285 2.48 14.25 -0.88
CA PHE A 285 3.38 13.17 -1.26
C PHE A 285 3.18 12.75 -2.72
N GLY A 286 1.93 12.53 -3.13
CA GLY A 286 1.61 12.11 -4.50
C GLY A 286 2.10 13.10 -5.55
N ARG A 287 1.93 14.42 -5.30
CA ARG A 287 2.44 15.47 -6.17
C ARG A 287 3.97 15.44 -6.26
N GLU A 288 4.66 15.45 -5.11
CA GLU A 288 6.12 15.46 -5.07
C GLU A 288 6.74 14.20 -5.69
N ALA A 289 6.18 13.03 -5.39
CA ALA A 289 6.64 11.78 -5.96
C ALA A 289 6.44 11.74 -7.49
N TYR A 290 5.29 12.22 -7.99
CA TYR A 290 5.02 12.29 -9.42
C TYR A 290 5.98 13.28 -10.12
N GLU A 291 6.24 14.44 -9.52
CA GLU A 291 7.22 15.43 -10.03
C GLU A 291 8.65 14.86 -10.08
N LEU A 292 8.99 13.93 -9.19
CA LEU A 292 10.24 13.16 -9.24
C LEU A 292 10.28 12.10 -10.36
N GLY A 293 9.15 11.80 -11.00
CA GLY A 293 9.04 10.77 -12.01
C GLY A 293 8.71 9.38 -11.45
N VAL A 294 8.12 9.29 -10.25
CA VAL A 294 7.53 8.06 -9.72
C VAL A 294 6.21 7.83 -10.44
N MET A 295 6.06 6.68 -11.12
CA MET A 295 4.94 6.41 -12.00
C MET A 295 4.01 5.31 -11.49
N TYR A 296 4.44 4.47 -10.56
CA TYR A 296 3.61 3.52 -9.83
C TYR A 296 3.44 4.06 -8.41
N LEU A 297 2.28 4.61 -8.13
CA LEU A 297 1.99 5.36 -6.91
C LEU A 297 0.92 4.65 -6.09
N GLY A 298 1.01 4.77 -4.78
CA GLY A 298 0.00 4.20 -3.91
C GLY A 298 0.21 4.57 -2.46
N VAL A 299 -0.46 3.83 -1.59
CA VAL A 299 -0.30 3.94 -0.13
C VAL A 299 -0.46 2.54 0.46
N CYS A 300 0.51 2.13 1.27
CA CYS A 300 0.58 0.82 1.87
C CYS A 300 -0.19 0.74 3.22
N CYS A 301 0.25 -0.11 4.12
CA CYS A 301 -0.38 -0.46 5.40
C CYS A 301 -0.96 0.74 6.17
N GLY A 302 -2.27 0.68 6.46
CA GLY A 302 -3.01 1.74 7.15
C GLY A 302 -3.72 2.73 6.22
N ALA A 303 -3.58 2.59 4.90
CA ALA A 303 -4.31 3.41 3.94
C ALA A 303 -5.80 3.04 3.91
N GLY A 304 -6.64 4.08 3.94
CA GLY A 304 -8.05 3.93 3.61
C GLY A 304 -8.40 4.58 2.27
N PRO A 305 -9.61 4.36 1.75
CA PRO A 305 -10.05 4.89 0.46
C PRO A 305 -9.91 6.41 0.31
N GLN A 306 -10.01 7.18 1.42
CA GLN A 306 -9.83 8.63 1.40
C GLN A 306 -8.41 9.07 1.01
N HIS A 307 -7.39 8.27 1.33
CA HIS A 307 -6.00 8.53 0.96
C HIS A 307 -5.81 8.33 -0.55
N ILE A 308 -6.32 7.21 -1.08
CA ILE A 308 -6.27 6.90 -2.52
C ILE A 308 -7.03 7.94 -3.34
N ARG A 309 -8.21 8.41 -2.86
CA ARG A 309 -8.95 9.47 -3.52
C ARG A 309 -8.14 10.76 -3.61
N SER A 310 -7.52 11.19 -2.52
CA SER A 310 -6.72 12.42 -2.50
C SER A 310 -5.49 12.31 -3.40
N LEU A 311 -4.86 11.14 -3.44
CA LEU A 311 -3.78 10.84 -4.38
C LEU A 311 -4.26 10.92 -5.84
N ALA A 312 -5.40 10.33 -6.17
CA ALA A 312 -5.96 10.40 -7.51
C ALA A 312 -6.34 11.84 -7.91
N GLU A 313 -6.95 12.59 -7.00
CA GLU A 313 -7.39 13.97 -7.23
C GLU A 313 -6.21 14.92 -7.48
N ILE A 314 -5.11 14.79 -6.73
CA ILE A 314 -3.92 15.66 -6.92
C ILE A 314 -3.22 15.37 -8.26
N LEU A 315 -3.33 14.15 -8.77
CA LEU A 315 -2.86 13.74 -10.09
C LEU A 315 -3.82 14.15 -11.23
N GLY A 316 -4.82 14.98 -10.95
CA GLY A 316 -5.77 15.50 -11.92
C GLY A 316 -6.93 14.56 -12.27
N ARG A 317 -7.07 13.43 -11.58
CA ARG A 317 -8.13 12.46 -11.82
C ARG A 317 -9.43 12.83 -11.10
N ARG A 318 -10.54 12.26 -11.56
CA ARG A 318 -11.87 12.42 -10.93
C ARG A 318 -12.55 11.07 -10.79
N PRO A 319 -12.07 10.20 -9.87
CA PRO A 319 -12.73 8.92 -9.61
C PRO A 319 -14.15 9.10 -9.09
N ALA A 320 -14.95 8.03 -9.08
CA ALA A 320 -16.36 8.09 -8.67
C ALA A 320 -16.56 8.66 -7.25
N ALA A 321 -15.61 8.41 -6.33
CA ALA A 321 -15.64 8.95 -4.99
C ALA A 321 -15.39 10.47 -4.91
N SER A 322 -14.81 11.11 -5.93
CA SER A 322 -14.57 12.56 -5.96
C SER A 322 -15.85 13.39 -5.92
N ARG A 323 -16.99 12.78 -6.29
CA ARG A 323 -18.31 13.40 -6.07
C ARG A 323 -18.55 13.82 -4.63
N TYR A 324 -17.89 13.13 -3.68
CA TYR A 324 -18.03 13.34 -2.23
C TYR A 324 -16.78 13.98 -1.61
N SER A 325 -15.95 14.64 -2.42
CA SER A 325 -14.80 15.39 -1.89
C SER A 325 -15.28 16.56 -1.03
N PRO A 326 -14.55 16.91 0.05
CA PRO A 326 -15.00 17.90 1.00
C PRO A 326 -15.28 19.26 0.35
N ASP A 327 -16.44 19.81 0.61
CA ASP A 327 -16.83 21.19 0.32
C ASP A 327 -17.18 21.88 1.65
N LEU A 328 -16.18 22.45 2.29
CA LEU A 328 -16.33 23.08 3.59
C LEU A 328 -17.15 24.35 3.55
N SER A 329 -17.37 24.96 2.37
CA SER A 329 -18.27 26.11 2.24
C SER A 329 -19.70 25.80 2.67
N LYS A 330 -20.10 24.53 2.61
CA LYS A 330 -21.44 24.02 2.96
C LYS A 330 -21.56 23.47 4.37
N HIS A 331 -20.51 23.63 5.19
CA HIS A 331 -20.58 23.18 6.59
C HIS A 331 -21.64 23.98 7.36
N ALA A 332 -22.49 23.30 8.14
CA ALA A 332 -23.65 23.92 8.79
C ALA A 332 -23.32 25.10 9.70
N PHE A 333 -22.16 25.05 10.40
CA PHE A 333 -21.73 26.07 11.37
C PHE A 333 -20.56 26.95 10.89
N LEU A 334 -19.71 26.41 10.02
CA LEU A 334 -18.45 27.06 9.61
C LEU A 334 -18.42 27.39 8.12
N GLY A 335 -19.51 27.09 7.41
CA GLY A 335 -19.58 27.28 5.98
C GLY A 335 -19.76 28.74 5.60
N THR A 336 -19.27 29.11 4.42
CA THR A 336 -19.33 30.45 3.84
C THR A 336 -20.38 30.56 2.73
N ASP A 337 -21.07 29.46 2.36
CA ASP A 337 -22.13 29.47 1.36
C ASP A 337 -23.29 30.37 1.84
N ALA A 338 -23.83 31.20 0.94
CA ALA A 338 -24.90 32.16 1.25
C ALA A 338 -26.21 31.51 1.77
N ARG A 339 -26.36 30.21 1.61
CA ARG A 339 -27.50 29.42 2.13
C ARG A 339 -27.32 28.96 3.56
N VAL A 340 -26.10 29.07 4.11
CA VAL A 340 -25.85 28.78 5.54
C VAL A 340 -26.42 29.93 6.36
N ARG A 341 -27.29 29.61 7.32
CA ARG A 341 -27.94 30.63 8.16
C ARG A 341 -26.93 31.36 9.05
N ARG A 342 -27.06 32.65 9.11
CA ARG A 342 -26.15 33.55 9.90
C ARG A 342 -26.07 33.15 11.37
N GLU A 343 -27.20 32.79 11.95
CA GLU A 343 -27.27 32.37 13.37
C GLU A 343 -26.41 31.15 13.66
N TYR A 344 -26.29 30.20 12.67
CA TYR A 344 -25.40 29.02 12.78
C TYR A 344 -23.95 29.40 12.60
N GLN A 345 -23.62 30.33 11.73
CA GLN A 345 -22.24 30.83 11.57
C GLN A 345 -21.77 31.52 12.84
N GLU A 346 -22.58 32.43 13.44
CA GLU A 346 -22.29 33.08 14.73
C GLU A 346 -22.16 32.07 15.88
N PHE A 347 -22.94 30.99 15.87
CA PHE A 347 -22.78 29.89 16.82
C PHE A 347 -21.46 29.14 16.61
N GLY A 348 -21.09 28.84 15.37
CA GLY A 348 -19.81 28.21 15.01
C GLY A 348 -18.60 29.03 15.45
N GLU A 349 -18.64 30.36 15.26
CA GLU A 349 -17.61 31.28 15.75
C GLU A 349 -17.43 31.18 17.27
N ARG A 350 -18.53 31.19 18.04
CA ARG A 350 -18.47 31.03 19.50
C ARG A 350 -17.88 29.67 19.91
N LEU A 351 -18.15 28.58 19.19
CA LEU A 351 -17.56 27.26 19.45
C LEU A 351 -16.04 27.25 19.27
N ILE A 352 -15.53 28.00 18.31
CA ILE A 352 -14.09 28.14 18.08
C ILE A 352 -13.44 29.00 19.13
N GLU A 353 -14.03 30.17 19.45
CA GLU A 353 -13.50 31.12 20.42
C GLU A 353 -13.48 30.56 21.84
N ALA A 354 -14.50 29.81 22.25
CA ALA A 354 -14.56 29.16 23.57
C ALA A 354 -13.43 28.14 23.81
N ARG A 355 -12.73 27.70 22.76
CA ARG A 355 -11.59 26.80 22.86
C ARG A 355 -10.22 27.47 22.78
N ARG A 356 -10.14 28.81 22.54
CA ARG A 356 -8.87 29.47 22.67
C ARG A 356 -8.50 29.51 24.17
N PRO A 357 -7.37 28.91 24.60
CA PRO A 357 -6.86 29.12 25.95
C PRO A 357 -6.77 30.61 26.15
N GLN A 358 -7.24 31.12 27.29
CA GLN A 358 -6.99 32.50 27.68
C GLN A 358 -5.46 32.63 27.84
N GLU A 359 -4.78 33.10 26.81
CA GLU A 359 -3.39 33.53 26.92
C GLU A 359 -3.37 34.68 27.90
N GLY A 360 -2.85 34.42 29.10
CA GLY A 360 -2.54 35.44 30.08
C GLY A 360 -3.46 35.52 31.28
N LYS A 361 -3.41 34.54 32.16
CA LYS A 361 -3.48 34.74 33.63
C LYS A 361 -2.57 33.69 34.26
N VAL A 362 -1.31 34.00 34.35
CA VAL A 362 -0.39 33.49 35.36
C VAL A 362 -0.25 34.57 36.41
#